data_b789868cda504489b6a6f038e7dcae1a
#
_entry.id   b789868cda504489b6a6f038e7dcae1a
#
_cell.length_a   1.000
_cell.length_b   1.000
_cell.length_c   1.000
_cell.angle_alpha   90.00
_cell.angle_beta   90.00
_cell.angle_gamma   90.00
#
_symmetry.space_group_name_H-M   'P 1'
#
loop_
_entity.id
_entity.type
_entity.pdbx_description
1 polymer ?
#
loop_
_entity_poly.entity_id
_entity_poly.type
_entity_poly.pdbx_seq_one_letter_code
_entity_poly.pdbx_strand_id
1 'polypeptide(L)'
;RYPHLKLAVGEALQCPTILDNGFGGHRIEGIGDKHIPWIHNVKNTDMAIAIDDEDSQRLLRLFNTPEGKQYMKDELGMSDEEIEKMSWLGISGIANVLCCIKMAKYYELTEDDVVVTVLTDSAVMYKSRVEELNAQHGAYSAFEAEKDHALHMLGLKTDSMLELTYTERKRVHNLKYYTWVE
;
A
#
# COMPACT_ATOMS: atom_id res chain seq x y z
N ARG A 1 -1.55 26.03 -5.35
CA ARG A 1 -2.22 24.93 -4.65
C ARG A 1 -3.63 24.76 -5.20
N TYR A 2 -4.00 23.55 -5.49
CA TYR A 2 -5.37 23.22 -5.89
C TYR A 2 -6.19 23.00 -4.60
N PRO A 3 -7.19 23.86 -4.29
CA PRO A 3 -7.87 23.83 -2.98
C PRO A 3 -8.69 22.56 -2.74
N HIS A 4 -9.06 21.86 -3.81
CA HIS A 4 -9.84 20.62 -3.74
C HIS A 4 -8.97 19.34 -3.74
N LEU A 5 -7.65 19.47 -3.95
CA LEU A 5 -6.75 18.33 -3.93
C LEU A 5 -6.61 17.78 -2.51
N LYS A 6 -6.84 16.50 -2.35
CA LYS A 6 -6.53 15.75 -1.13
C LYS A 6 -5.22 14.99 -1.32
N LEU A 7 -4.32 15.11 -0.36
CA LEU A 7 -3.03 14.42 -0.37
C LEU A 7 -2.99 13.41 0.77
N ALA A 8 -2.88 12.13 0.43
CA ALA A 8 -2.62 11.06 1.39
C ALA A 8 -1.15 10.65 1.34
N VAL A 9 -0.62 10.24 2.48
CA VAL A 9 0.68 9.57 2.61
C VAL A 9 0.47 8.12 3.02
N GLY A 10 1.13 7.20 2.31
CA GLY A 10 1.12 5.78 2.62
C GLY A 10 2.32 5.38 3.49
N GLU A 11 2.10 4.48 4.44
CA GLU A 11 3.15 3.88 5.25
C GLU A 11 2.84 2.41 5.58
N ALA A 12 3.81 1.68 6.10
CA ALA A 12 3.58 0.32 6.57
C ALA A 12 2.89 0.33 7.94
N LEU A 13 1.88 -0.51 8.15
CA LEU A 13 1.19 -0.62 9.44
C LEU A 13 2.14 -1.09 10.56
N GLN A 14 3.16 -1.86 10.22
CA GLN A 14 4.19 -2.30 11.16
C GLN A 14 5.18 -1.18 11.56
N CYS A 15 5.17 -0.05 10.81
CA CYS A 15 5.95 1.15 11.11
C CYS A 15 5.08 2.41 10.94
N PRO A 16 4.03 2.59 11.78
CA PRO A 16 3.01 3.62 11.60
C PRO A 16 3.46 4.97 12.19
N THR A 17 4.52 5.53 11.65
CA THR A 17 5.19 6.72 12.18
C THR A 17 4.29 7.96 12.15
N ILE A 18 3.58 8.16 11.05
CA ILE A 18 2.68 9.31 10.87
C ILE A 18 1.32 9.02 11.52
N LEU A 19 0.82 7.81 11.36
CA LEU A 19 -0.47 7.39 11.90
C LEU A 19 -0.47 7.43 13.44
N ASP A 20 0.53 6.82 14.09
CA ASP A 20 0.53 6.53 15.53
C ASP A 20 1.82 6.88 16.28
N ASN A 21 2.77 7.61 15.68
CA ASN A 21 4.13 7.76 16.21
C ASN A 21 4.82 6.41 16.46
N GLY A 22 4.39 5.38 15.76
CA GLY A 22 4.88 4.02 15.91
C GLY A 22 6.17 3.78 15.12
N PHE A 23 6.86 2.72 15.50
CA PHE A 23 8.10 2.31 14.86
C PHE A 23 8.27 0.80 14.98
N GLY A 24 8.65 0.15 13.89
CA GLY A 24 8.91 -1.28 13.87
C GLY A 24 9.49 -1.75 12.54
N GLY A 25 9.94 -3.00 12.51
CA GLY A 25 10.34 -3.65 11.27
C GLY A 25 9.13 -3.98 10.41
N HIS A 26 9.24 -3.74 9.12
CA HIS A 26 8.19 -4.01 8.13
C HIS A 26 8.77 -4.65 6.87
N ARG A 27 7.90 -5.14 6.00
CA ARG A 27 8.25 -5.89 4.78
C ARG A 27 7.84 -5.16 3.49
N ILE A 28 7.29 -3.96 3.57
CA ILE A 28 7.00 -3.12 2.41
C ILE A 28 8.25 -2.31 2.12
N GLU A 29 9.16 -2.87 1.30
CA GLU A 29 10.37 -2.16 0.91
C GLU A 29 10.01 -0.89 0.15
N GLY A 30 10.71 0.19 0.46
CA GLY A 30 10.55 1.50 -0.18
C GLY A 30 9.62 2.48 0.51
N ILE A 31 8.78 2.03 1.46
CA ILE A 31 7.96 2.90 2.31
C ILE A 31 8.02 2.47 3.78
N GLY A 32 7.84 3.43 4.68
CA GLY A 32 7.96 3.20 6.12
C GLY A 32 9.35 3.56 6.64
N ASP A 33 9.41 4.58 7.48
CA ASP A 33 10.62 5.04 8.14
C ASP A 33 10.26 5.51 9.55
N LYS A 34 11.15 5.29 10.49
CA LYS A 34 11.06 5.82 11.86
C LYS A 34 11.12 7.35 11.91
N HIS A 35 11.62 7.99 10.86
CA HIS A 35 11.68 9.44 10.72
C HIS A 35 10.68 9.91 9.67
N ILE A 36 9.98 10.98 9.97
CA ILE A 36 9.22 11.68 8.92
C ILE A 36 10.24 12.33 7.98
N PRO A 37 10.20 12.05 6.67
CA PRO A 37 11.19 12.58 5.73
C PRO A 37 11.31 14.10 5.83
N TRP A 38 12.53 14.61 5.82
CA TRP A 38 12.80 16.05 5.95
C TRP A 38 12.01 16.89 4.94
N ILE A 39 11.93 16.41 3.71
CA ILE A 39 11.22 17.07 2.61
C ILE A 39 9.69 16.97 2.72
N HIS A 40 9.15 16.09 3.58
CA HIS A 40 7.71 15.90 3.71
C HIS A 40 7.03 17.15 4.28
N ASN A 41 6.08 17.72 3.54
CA ASN A 41 5.32 18.88 3.97
C ASN A 41 4.03 18.47 4.71
N VAL A 42 4.13 18.35 6.02
CA VAL A 42 3.02 17.97 6.89
C VAL A 42 1.80 18.89 6.75
N LYS A 43 2.01 20.19 6.49
CA LYS A 43 0.91 21.15 6.34
C LYS A 43 0.01 20.88 5.12
N ASN A 44 0.57 20.21 4.11
CA ASN A 44 -0.16 19.90 2.88
C ASN A 44 -0.68 18.47 2.84
N THR A 45 -0.42 17.67 3.85
CA THR A 45 -0.91 16.29 3.94
C THR A 45 -2.26 16.26 4.64
N ASP A 46 -3.24 15.64 4.02
CA ASP A 46 -4.61 15.59 4.52
C ASP A 46 -4.92 14.28 5.24
N MET A 47 -4.23 13.18 4.89
CA MET A 47 -4.49 11.86 5.45
C MET A 47 -3.22 11.03 5.55
N ALA A 48 -3.11 10.23 6.60
CA ALA A 48 -2.17 9.12 6.72
C ALA A 48 -2.92 7.79 6.52
N ILE A 49 -2.35 6.88 5.75
CA ILE A 49 -2.92 5.56 5.46
C ILE A 49 -1.83 4.52 5.69
N ALA A 50 -2.08 3.55 6.56
CA ALA A 50 -1.17 2.44 6.78
C ALA A 50 -1.70 1.16 6.13
N ILE A 51 -0.78 0.43 5.48
CA ILE A 51 -1.04 -0.84 4.81
C ILE A 51 -0.32 -1.95 5.56
N ASP A 52 -1.04 -3.05 5.82
CA ASP A 52 -0.45 -4.22 6.44
C ASP A 52 0.55 -4.90 5.50
N ASP A 53 1.66 -5.36 6.04
CA ASP A 53 2.67 -6.14 5.30
C ASP A 53 2.04 -7.34 4.59
N GLU A 54 1.12 -8.04 5.25
CA GLU A 54 0.43 -9.20 4.66
C GLU A 54 -0.35 -8.81 3.41
N ASP A 55 -1.08 -7.69 3.43
CA ASP A 55 -1.86 -7.26 2.26
C ASP A 55 -0.96 -7.11 1.02
N SER A 56 0.17 -6.42 1.18
CA SER A 56 1.11 -6.20 0.08
C SER A 56 1.81 -7.48 -0.37
N GLN A 57 2.23 -8.33 0.58
CA GLN A 57 2.96 -9.55 0.29
C GLN A 57 2.06 -10.60 -0.38
N ARG A 58 0.81 -10.73 0.07
CA ARG A 58 -0.16 -11.66 -0.52
C ARG A 58 -0.51 -11.28 -1.94
N LEU A 59 -0.72 -10.00 -2.21
CA LEU A 59 -0.97 -9.52 -3.57
C LEU A 59 0.26 -9.60 -4.47
N LEU A 60 1.47 -9.39 -3.95
CA LEU A 60 2.69 -9.64 -4.71
C LEU A 60 2.73 -11.09 -5.22
N ARG A 61 2.36 -12.04 -4.37
CA ARG A 61 2.31 -13.46 -4.69
C ARG A 61 1.20 -13.77 -5.71
N LEU A 62 0.00 -13.23 -5.51
CA LEU A 62 -1.13 -13.35 -6.44
C LEU A 62 -0.77 -12.90 -7.85
N PHE A 63 -0.14 -11.74 -7.98
CA PHE A 63 0.17 -11.15 -9.28
C PHE A 63 1.33 -11.83 -10.02
N ASN A 64 2.21 -12.55 -9.30
CA ASN A 64 3.48 -13.02 -9.88
C ASN A 64 3.66 -14.54 -9.90
N THR A 65 2.72 -15.32 -9.38
CA THR A 65 2.75 -16.78 -9.50
C THR A 65 1.96 -17.26 -10.72
N PRO A 66 2.31 -18.39 -11.33
CA PRO A 66 1.55 -18.96 -12.44
C PRO A 66 0.08 -19.22 -12.08
N GLU A 67 -0.19 -19.73 -10.88
CA GLU A 67 -1.52 -20.05 -10.38
C GLU A 67 -2.33 -18.77 -10.14
N GLY A 68 -1.70 -17.72 -9.62
CA GLY A 68 -2.34 -16.42 -9.44
C GLY A 68 -2.70 -15.77 -10.78
N LYS A 69 -1.80 -15.83 -11.76
CA LYS A 69 -2.07 -15.34 -13.13
C LYS A 69 -3.21 -16.11 -13.79
N GLN A 70 -3.22 -17.43 -13.62
CA GLN A 70 -4.32 -18.27 -14.15
C GLN A 70 -5.64 -17.92 -13.48
N TYR A 71 -5.66 -17.74 -12.14
CA TYR A 71 -6.84 -17.29 -11.42
C TYR A 71 -7.37 -15.95 -11.93
N MET A 72 -6.50 -14.97 -12.12
CA MET A 72 -6.90 -13.65 -12.65
C MET A 72 -7.51 -13.76 -14.04
N LYS A 73 -7.02 -14.68 -14.86
CA LYS A 73 -7.55 -14.92 -16.21
C LYS A 73 -8.92 -15.60 -16.16
N ASP A 74 -9.04 -16.70 -15.43
CA ASP A 74 -10.21 -17.58 -15.47
C ASP A 74 -11.38 -17.02 -14.66
N GLU A 75 -11.11 -16.47 -13.49
CA GLU A 75 -12.13 -16.03 -12.55
C GLU A 75 -12.42 -14.52 -12.62
N LEU A 76 -11.40 -13.70 -12.94
CA LEU A 76 -11.59 -12.25 -13.04
C LEU A 76 -11.77 -11.76 -14.48
N GLY A 77 -11.58 -12.65 -15.47
CA GLY A 77 -11.74 -12.32 -16.89
C GLY A 77 -10.70 -11.34 -17.42
N MET A 78 -9.54 -11.22 -16.75
CA MET A 78 -8.47 -10.32 -17.17
C MET A 78 -7.79 -10.84 -18.44
N SER A 79 -7.45 -9.92 -19.33
CA SER A 79 -6.66 -10.23 -20.51
C SER A 79 -5.19 -10.52 -20.15
N ASP A 80 -4.48 -11.24 -21.02
CA ASP A 80 -3.05 -11.52 -20.84
C ASP A 80 -2.23 -10.23 -20.73
N GLU A 81 -2.62 -9.16 -21.43
CA GLU A 81 -1.96 -7.85 -21.34
C GLU A 81 -2.15 -7.19 -19.98
N GLU A 82 -3.35 -7.24 -19.41
CA GLU A 82 -3.62 -6.71 -18.07
C GLU A 82 -2.88 -7.49 -16.99
N ILE A 83 -2.86 -8.82 -17.10
CA ILE A 83 -2.13 -9.69 -16.16
C ILE A 83 -0.62 -9.40 -16.21
N GLU A 84 -0.06 -9.20 -17.41
CA GLU A 84 1.37 -8.86 -17.53
C GLU A 84 1.70 -7.52 -16.86
N LYS A 85 0.79 -6.54 -16.96
CA LYS A 85 0.95 -5.24 -16.30
C LYS A 85 0.96 -5.33 -14.77
N MET A 86 0.36 -6.36 -14.16
CA MET A 86 0.43 -6.57 -12.71
C MET A 86 1.86 -6.77 -12.23
N SER A 87 2.74 -7.33 -13.06
CA SER A 87 4.17 -7.49 -12.75
C SER A 87 4.94 -6.16 -12.69
N TRP A 88 4.37 -5.06 -13.16
CA TRP A 88 4.96 -3.72 -13.03
C TRP A 88 4.82 -3.14 -11.62
N LEU A 89 3.98 -3.74 -10.79
CA LEU A 89 3.77 -3.33 -9.41
C LEU A 89 4.79 -4.03 -8.51
N GLY A 90 5.79 -3.29 -8.04
CA GLY A 90 6.62 -3.71 -6.91
C GLY A 90 5.86 -3.63 -5.58
N ILE A 91 6.49 -4.00 -4.49
CA ILE A 91 5.84 -4.09 -3.16
C ILE A 91 5.25 -2.73 -2.74
N SER A 92 6.03 -1.66 -2.86
CA SER A 92 5.55 -0.31 -2.53
C SER A 92 4.48 0.19 -3.51
N GLY A 93 4.57 -0.22 -4.79
CA GLY A 93 3.55 0.06 -5.79
C GLY A 93 2.20 -0.57 -5.43
N ILE A 94 2.20 -1.83 -4.99
CA ILE A 94 1.01 -2.52 -4.49
C ILE A 94 0.44 -1.78 -3.27
N ALA A 95 1.28 -1.43 -2.28
CA ALA A 95 0.85 -0.68 -1.11
C ALA A 95 0.22 0.67 -1.49
N ASN A 96 0.80 1.38 -2.45
CA ASN A 96 0.26 2.64 -2.95
C ASN A 96 -1.11 2.46 -3.62
N VAL A 97 -1.31 1.39 -4.40
CA VAL A 97 -2.62 1.06 -4.98
C VAL A 97 -3.64 0.76 -3.87
N LEU A 98 -3.26 0.01 -2.84
CA LEU A 98 -4.13 -0.25 -1.69
C LEU A 98 -4.48 1.04 -0.93
N CYS A 99 -3.54 1.98 -0.77
CA CYS A 99 -3.83 3.31 -0.23
C CYS A 99 -4.86 4.06 -1.10
N CYS A 100 -4.74 3.99 -2.42
CA CYS A 100 -5.73 4.60 -3.34
C CYS A 100 -7.12 3.99 -3.17
N ILE A 101 -7.22 2.67 -3.03
CA ILE A 101 -8.50 1.98 -2.79
C ILE A 101 -9.11 2.39 -1.46
N LYS A 102 -8.31 2.42 -0.37
CA LYS A 102 -8.76 2.89 0.94
C LYS A 102 -9.25 4.34 0.88
N MET A 103 -8.49 5.22 0.22
CA MET A 103 -8.85 6.63 0.04
C MET A 103 -10.15 6.79 -0.74
N ALA A 104 -10.31 6.03 -1.83
CA ALA A 104 -11.52 6.05 -2.65
C ALA A 104 -12.75 5.60 -1.86
N LYS A 105 -12.62 4.50 -1.09
CA LYS A 105 -13.69 4.03 -0.19
C LYS A 105 -14.03 5.04 0.89
N TYR A 106 -13.03 5.66 1.51
CA TYR A 106 -13.22 6.60 2.62
C TYR A 106 -13.90 7.90 2.18
N TYR A 107 -13.51 8.45 1.04
CA TYR A 107 -14.10 9.68 0.50
C TYR A 107 -15.30 9.41 -0.42
N GLU A 108 -15.73 8.15 -0.57
CA GLU A 108 -16.85 7.74 -1.43
C GLU A 108 -16.68 8.27 -2.87
N LEU A 109 -15.43 8.15 -3.38
CA LEU A 109 -15.09 8.63 -4.72
C LEU A 109 -15.86 7.86 -5.79
N THR A 110 -16.20 8.55 -6.86
CA THR A 110 -16.97 8.05 -8.00
C THR A 110 -16.14 8.01 -9.28
N GLU A 111 -16.74 7.65 -10.39
CA GLU A 111 -16.11 7.64 -11.71
C GLU A 111 -15.71 9.04 -12.22
N ASP A 112 -16.26 10.11 -11.62
CA ASP A 112 -15.93 11.49 -11.95
C ASP A 112 -14.65 11.98 -11.20
N ASP A 113 -14.14 11.20 -10.26
CA ASP A 113 -12.97 11.53 -9.46
C ASP A 113 -11.70 10.93 -10.04
N VAL A 114 -10.57 11.60 -9.83
CA VAL A 114 -9.25 11.12 -10.27
C VAL A 114 -8.35 10.89 -9.09
N VAL A 115 -7.85 9.67 -8.96
CA VAL A 115 -6.84 9.28 -7.97
C VAL A 115 -5.51 9.04 -8.69
N VAL A 116 -4.45 9.69 -8.20
CA VAL A 116 -3.10 9.58 -8.76
C VAL A 116 -2.14 9.04 -7.72
N THR A 117 -1.32 8.06 -8.11
CA THR A 117 -0.25 7.53 -7.26
C THR A 117 1.03 7.32 -8.07
N VAL A 118 2.13 7.01 -7.36
CA VAL A 118 3.44 6.77 -7.96
C VAL A 118 3.77 5.28 -7.85
N LEU A 119 4.18 4.69 -8.97
CA LEU A 119 4.70 3.33 -9.04
C LEU A 119 6.21 3.44 -9.29
N THR A 120 7.02 3.01 -8.33
CA THR A 120 8.46 3.28 -8.30
C THR A 120 9.30 2.18 -8.92
N ASP A 121 8.89 0.93 -8.77
CA ASP A 121 9.62 -0.26 -9.19
C ASP A 121 8.67 -1.37 -9.64
N SER A 122 9.23 -2.49 -10.07
CA SER A 122 8.45 -3.64 -10.53
C SER A 122 8.74 -4.90 -9.71
N ALA A 123 7.83 -5.87 -9.79
CA ALA A 123 7.95 -7.17 -9.13
C ALA A 123 9.21 -7.95 -9.54
N VAL A 124 9.84 -7.60 -10.66
CA VAL A 124 11.09 -8.24 -11.13
C VAL A 124 12.20 -8.15 -10.07
N MET A 125 12.20 -7.10 -9.26
CA MET A 125 13.16 -6.90 -8.17
C MET A 125 12.89 -7.79 -6.95
N TYR A 126 11.70 -8.38 -6.85
CA TYR A 126 11.19 -9.07 -5.66
C TYR A 126 10.98 -10.57 -5.84
N LYS A 127 11.67 -11.20 -6.82
CA LYS A 127 11.55 -12.66 -7.06
C LYS A 127 11.89 -13.48 -5.82
N SER A 128 12.94 -13.10 -5.09
CA SER A 128 13.33 -13.76 -3.84
C SER A 128 12.23 -13.66 -2.76
N ARG A 129 11.47 -12.57 -2.73
CA ARG A 129 10.34 -12.43 -1.80
C ARG A 129 9.20 -13.38 -2.13
N VAL A 130 8.90 -13.59 -3.40
CA VAL A 130 7.91 -14.60 -3.82
C VAL A 130 8.38 -16.02 -3.44
N GLU A 131 9.67 -16.32 -3.61
CA GLU A 131 10.26 -17.58 -3.20
C GLU A 131 10.19 -17.77 -1.67
N GLU A 132 10.54 -16.76 -0.88
CA GLU A 132 10.42 -16.77 0.59
C GLU A 132 8.97 -17.00 1.03
N LEU A 133 8.00 -16.33 0.41
CA LEU A 133 6.58 -16.51 0.69
C LEU A 133 6.10 -17.92 0.35
N ASN A 134 6.59 -18.49 -0.75
CA ASN A 134 6.29 -19.88 -1.12
C ASN A 134 6.91 -20.87 -0.13
N ALA A 135 8.12 -20.61 0.38
CA ALA A 135 8.74 -21.43 1.41
C ALA A 135 7.99 -21.32 2.75
N GLN A 136 7.50 -20.14 3.10
CA GLN A 136 6.79 -19.88 4.36
C GLN A 136 5.35 -20.42 4.37
N HIS A 137 4.63 -20.26 3.27
CA HIS A 137 3.19 -20.55 3.18
C HIS A 137 2.85 -21.79 2.34
N GLY A 138 3.86 -22.49 1.83
CA GLY A 138 3.69 -23.62 0.92
C GLY A 138 3.42 -23.19 -0.53
N ALA A 139 3.23 -24.20 -1.40
CA ALA A 139 2.96 -23.96 -2.81
C ALA A 139 1.68 -23.12 -3.00
N TYR A 140 1.73 -22.19 -3.94
CA TYR A 140 0.55 -21.39 -4.28
C TYR A 140 -0.46 -22.24 -5.05
N SER A 141 -1.74 -22.02 -4.82
CA SER A 141 -2.81 -22.75 -5.48
C SER A 141 -3.93 -21.80 -5.89
N ALA A 142 -4.86 -22.26 -6.71
CA ALA A 142 -6.04 -21.47 -7.07
C ALA A 142 -6.86 -21.06 -5.85
N PHE A 143 -6.97 -21.95 -4.84
CA PHE A 143 -7.64 -21.63 -3.58
C PHE A 143 -6.93 -20.51 -2.80
N GLU A 144 -5.59 -20.52 -2.75
CA GLU A 144 -4.82 -19.44 -2.13
C GLU A 144 -4.99 -18.12 -2.92
N ALA A 145 -5.05 -18.18 -4.25
CA ALA A 145 -5.28 -17.02 -5.10
C ALA A 145 -6.66 -16.39 -4.84
N GLU A 146 -7.70 -17.19 -4.80
CA GLU A 146 -9.06 -16.75 -4.47
C GLU A 146 -9.13 -16.12 -3.07
N LYS A 147 -8.52 -16.79 -2.09
CA LYS A 147 -8.45 -16.31 -0.71
C LYS A 147 -7.72 -14.97 -0.60
N ASP A 148 -6.54 -14.86 -1.21
CA ASP A 148 -5.73 -13.65 -1.16
C ASP A 148 -6.45 -12.49 -1.87
N HIS A 149 -7.10 -12.71 -3.00
CA HIS A 149 -7.94 -11.71 -3.66
C HIS A 149 -9.11 -11.28 -2.79
N ALA A 150 -9.83 -12.23 -2.20
CA ALA A 150 -11.00 -11.93 -1.37
C ALA A 150 -10.63 -11.15 -0.10
N LEU A 151 -9.55 -11.54 0.59
CA LEU A 151 -9.18 -10.96 1.88
C LEU A 151 -8.39 -9.65 1.75
N HIS A 152 -7.40 -9.61 0.85
CA HIS A 152 -6.41 -8.54 0.79
C HIS A 152 -6.73 -7.47 -0.28
N MET A 153 -7.72 -7.70 -1.14
CA MET A 153 -8.18 -6.71 -2.11
C MET A 153 -9.66 -6.38 -1.94
N LEU A 154 -10.57 -7.33 -2.12
CA LEU A 154 -12.00 -7.06 -2.00
C LEU A 154 -12.40 -6.72 -0.55
N GLY A 155 -11.81 -7.44 0.42
CA GLY A 155 -12.03 -7.25 1.85
C GLY A 155 -11.29 -6.06 2.46
N LEU A 156 -10.52 -5.30 1.68
CA LEU A 156 -9.76 -4.15 2.18
C LEU A 156 -10.68 -3.12 2.84
N LYS A 157 -10.42 -2.84 4.11
CA LYS A 157 -11.23 -1.95 4.95
C LYS A 157 -10.67 -0.54 4.97
N THR A 158 -11.44 0.41 5.52
CA THR A 158 -11.02 1.80 5.78
C THR A 158 -10.46 1.99 7.19
N ASP A 159 -9.88 0.94 7.75
CA ASP A 159 -9.11 0.97 9.00
C ASP A 159 -7.68 1.50 8.77
N SER A 160 -6.98 1.75 9.87
CA SER A 160 -5.58 2.26 9.83
C SER A 160 -5.43 3.50 8.94
N MET A 161 -6.40 4.40 9.03
CA MET A 161 -6.45 5.68 8.34
C MET A 161 -6.69 6.81 9.34
N LEU A 162 -6.07 7.96 9.12
CA LEU A 162 -6.21 9.14 9.98
C LEU A 162 -6.26 10.42 9.14
N GLU A 163 -7.38 11.14 9.20
CA GLU A 163 -7.40 12.52 8.70
C GLU A 163 -6.52 13.42 9.56
N LEU A 164 -5.59 14.11 8.94
CA LEU A 164 -4.67 15.00 9.62
C LEU A 164 -5.33 16.35 9.87
N THR A 165 -6.08 16.45 10.97
CA THR A 165 -6.58 17.71 11.52
C THR A 165 -5.42 18.63 11.91
N TYR A 166 -5.71 19.84 12.33
CA TYR A 166 -4.68 20.76 12.84
C TYR A 166 -3.88 20.14 13.99
N THR A 167 -4.54 19.49 14.93
CA THR A 167 -3.89 18.84 16.07
C THR A 167 -2.97 17.71 15.62
N GLU A 168 -3.44 16.88 14.70
CA GLU A 168 -2.65 15.77 14.18
C GLU A 168 -1.45 16.26 13.34
N ARG A 169 -1.64 17.25 12.48
CA ARG A 169 -0.52 17.89 11.77
C ARG A 169 0.50 18.50 12.72
N LYS A 170 0.08 19.08 13.83
CA LYS A 170 0.98 19.59 14.87
C LYS A 170 1.75 18.47 15.54
N ARG A 171 1.09 17.35 15.88
CA ARG A 171 1.73 16.15 16.44
C ARG A 171 2.82 15.62 15.51
N VAL A 172 2.46 15.41 14.22
CA VAL A 172 3.39 14.91 13.20
C VAL A 172 4.55 15.90 12.97
N HIS A 173 4.27 17.20 12.96
CA HIS A 173 5.31 18.22 12.84
C HIS A 173 6.27 18.21 14.02
N ASN A 174 5.76 18.07 15.25
CA ASN A 174 6.59 17.98 16.44
C ASN A 174 7.46 16.72 16.41
N LEU A 175 6.90 15.57 16.04
CA LEU A 175 7.67 14.34 15.88
C LEU A 175 8.80 14.52 14.86
N LYS A 176 8.52 15.15 13.71
CA LYS A 176 9.53 15.49 12.71
C LYS A 176 10.61 16.39 13.29
N TYR A 177 10.24 17.44 14.03
CA TYR A 177 11.19 18.36 14.65
C TYR A 177 12.11 17.62 15.63
N TYR A 178 11.56 16.85 16.57
CA TYR A 178 12.33 16.09 17.55
C TYR A 178 13.28 15.08 16.92
N THR A 179 12.88 14.41 15.89
CA THR A 179 13.69 13.38 15.25
C THR A 179 14.85 13.94 14.40
N TRP A 180 14.76 15.19 13.96
CA TRP A 180 15.76 15.81 13.10
C TRP A 180 16.61 16.91 13.74
N VAL A 181 16.12 17.55 14.77
CA VAL A 181 16.73 18.75 15.36
C VAL A 181 17.21 18.54 16.79
N GLU A 182 16.53 17.73 17.58
CA GLU A 182 16.87 17.36 18.96
C GLU A 182 17.33 15.91 19.08
#